data_6450cf44cb10758dc6e5cc2049a2b84e
#
_entry.id   6450cf44cb10758dc6e5cc2049a2b84e
#
_cell.length_a   1.000
_cell.length_b   1.000
_cell.length_c   1.000
_cell.angle_alpha   90.00
_cell.angle_beta   90.00
_cell.angle_gamma   90.00
#
_symmetry.space_group_name_H-M   'P 1'
#
loop_
_entity.id
_entity.type
_entity.pdbx_description
1 polymer ?
#
loop_
_entity_poly.entity_id
_entity_poly.type
_entity_poly.pdbx_seq_one_letter_code
_entity_poly.pdbx_strand_id
1 'polypeptide(L)'
;MQSRSIRLIVLVMALGLAGTVTGPRLWQWWMAPPRGYCPICQRHEHGDSGVKLEVTGEGVIEVCCPSCGFSYGRQPSTPVTIVSVTNHETGKPLAPDRATFVVGSDVSPCTHDAQQLRIEGEAVPVQWDRCLPSVLAFAARTPAEVFQQQHGGTLRSFYELQQQAAENQPLH
;
A
#
# COMPACT_ATOMS: atom_id res chain seq x y z
N MET A 1 -58.54 -16.28 -3.83
CA MET A 1 -57.30 -16.47 -4.61
C MET A 1 -56.36 -15.28 -4.57
N GLN A 2 -56.82 -14.06 -4.36
CA GLN A 2 -56.02 -12.81 -4.37
C GLN A 2 -54.97 -12.70 -3.24
N SER A 3 -55.21 -13.24 -2.07
CA SER A 3 -54.32 -13.13 -0.90
C SER A 3 -52.95 -13.87 -1.07
N ARG A 4 -52.91 -14.97 -1.80
CA ARG A 4 -51.69 -15.75 -2.03
C ARG A 4 -50.72 -15.04 -2.99
N SER A 5 -51.25 -14.41 -4.05
CA SER A 5 -50.46 -13.67 -5.04
C SER A 5 -49.78 -12.43 -4.45
N ILE A 6 -50.50 -11.69 -3.58
CA ILE A 6 -49.94 -10.51 -2.89
C ILE A 6 -48.81 -10.91 -1.95
N ARG A 7 -48.95 -12.00 -1.19
CA ARG A 7 -47.89 -12.50 -0.30
C ARG A 7 -46.64 -12.92 -1.07
N LEU A 8 -46.80 -13.55 -2.23
CA LEU A 8 -45.67 -13.95 -3.08
C LEU A 8 -44.91 -12.75 -3.63
N ILE A 9 -45.63 -11.71 -4.10
CA ILE A 9 -45.03 -10.47 -4.61
C ILE A 9 -44.26 -9.74 -3.51
N VAL A 10 -44.83 -9.63 -2.30
CA VAL A 10 -44.15 -8.99 -1.16
C VAL A 10 -42.86 -9.76 -0.77
N LEU A 11 -42.91 -11.09 -0.80
CA LEU A 11 -41.77 -11.93 -0.46
C LEU A 11 -40.66 -11.81 -1.48
N VAL A 12 -40.98 -11.76 -2.79
CA VAL A 12 -39.98 -11.57 -3.86
C VAL A 12 -39.36 -10.17 -3.80
N MET A 13 -40.18 -9.14 -3.51
CA MET A 13 -39.67 -7.78 -3.34
C MET A 13 -38.75 -7.65 -2.12
N ALA A 14 -39.11 -8.28 -1.00
CA ALA A 14 -38.27 -8.29 0.21
C ALA A 14 -36.94 -9.03 -0.01
N LEU A 15 -36.96 -10.16 -0.71
CA LEU A 15 -35.73 -10.90 -1.06
C LEU A 15 -34.86 -10.12 -2.07
N GLY A 16 -35.47 -9.43 -3.02
CA GLY A 16 -34.76 -8.55 -3.95
C GLY A 16 -34.07 -7.38 -3.24
N LEU A 17 -34.78 -6.69 -2.34
CA LEU A 17 -34.21 -5.61 -1.53
C LEU A 17 -33.11 -6.10 -0.58
N ALA A 18 -33.26 -7.25 0.04
CA ALA A 18 -32.20 -7.84 0.86
C ALA A 18 -30.95 -8.16 0.03
N GLY A 19 -31.12 -8.71 -1.18
CA GLY A 19 -30.01 -9.03 -2.08
C GLY A 19 -29.22 -7.81 -2.55
N THR A 20 -29.88 -6.66 -2.76
CA THR A 20 -29.20 -5.41 -3.17
C THR A 20 -28.36 -4.79 -2.06
N VAL A 21 -28.71 -5.00 -0.80
CA VAL A 21 -27.99 -4.45 0.36
C VAL A 21 -26.87 -5.39 0.82
N THR A 22 -27.09 -6.69 0.78
CA THR A 22 -26.13 -7.69 1.30
C THR A 22 -25.14 -8.17 0.23
N GLY A 23 -25.55 -8.19 -1.04
CA GLY A 23 -24.72 -8.68 -2.15
C GLY A 23 -23.39 -7.92 -2.29
N PRO A 24 -23.36 -6.58 -2.32
CA PRO A 24 -22.11 -5.81 -2.43
C PRO A 24 -21.18 -6.04 -1.23
N ARG A 25 -21.72 -6.17 -0.02
CA ARG A 25 -20.93 -6.40 1.20
C ARG A 25 -20.31 -7.80 1.24
N LEU A 26 -21.06 -8.81 0.83
CA LEU A 26 -20.54 -10.18 0.69
C LEU A 26 -19.46 -10.27 -0.38
N TRP A 27 -19.67 -9.60 -1.50
CA TRP A 27 -18.67 -9.51 -2.57
C TRP A 27 -17.38 -8.84 -2.11
N GLN A 28 -17.46 -7.69 -1.43
CA GLN A 28 -16.31 -6.99 -0.85
C GLN A 28 -15.56 -7.85 0.18
N TRP A 29 -16.29 -8.59 1.03
CA TRP A 29 -15.68 -9.50 2.00
C TRP A 29 -14.97 -10.68 1.32
N TRP A 30 -15.51 -11.18 0.22
CA TRP A 30 -14.94 -12.29 -0.54
C TRP A 30 -13.72 -11.87 -1.37
N MET A 31 -13.69 -10.61 -1.81
CA MET A 31 -12.60 -10.02 -2.61
C MET A 31 -11.55 -9.29 -1.73
N ALA A 32 -11.79 -9.21 -0.42
CA ALA A 32 -10.82 -8.61 0.48
C ALA A 32 -9.50 -9.41 0.47
N PRO A 33 -8.34 -8.75 0.34
CA PRO A 33 -7.07 -9.44 0.39
C PRO A 33 -6.93 -10.20 1.72
N PRO A 34 -6.24 -11.35 1.75
CA PRO A 34 -5.98 -12.08 2.97
C PRO A 34 -5.29 -11.15 3.99
N ARG A 35 -5.62 -11.32 5.28
CA ARG A 35 -4.96 -10.55 6.34
C ARG A 35 -3.46 -10.78 6.31
N GLY A 36 -2.67 -9.73 6.53
CA GLY A 36 -1.22 -9.80 6.52
C GLY A 36 -0.58 -9.71 5.12
N TYR A 37 -1.37 -9.32 4.11
CA TYR A 37 -0.87 -9.04 2.76
C TYR A 37 -1.11 -7.57 2.41
N CYS A 38 -0.08 -6.94 1.84
CA CYS A 38 -0.17 -5.59 1.35
C CYS A 38 -1.19 -5.49 0.20
N PRO A 39 -2.19 -4.61 0.26
CA PRO A 39 -3.21 -4.47 -0.78
C PRO A 39 -2.63 -3.96 -2.12
N ILE A 40 -1.42 -3.40 -2.12
CA ILE A 40 -0.78 -2.83 -3.31
C ILE A 40 0.09 -3.84 -4.04
N CYS A 41 1.06 -4.44 -3.34
CA CYS A 41 2.00 -5.38 -3.96
C CYS A 41 1.60 -6.85 -3.78
N GLN A 42 0.60 -7.13 -2.95
CA GLN A 42 0.09 -8.48 -2.63
C GLN A 42 1.13 -9.41 -2.00
N ARG A 43 2.17 -8.84 -1.40
CA ARG A 43 3.17 -9.57 -0.62
C ARG A 43 2.81 -9.55 0.86
N HIS A 44 3.40 -10.46 1.62
CA HIS A 44 3.32 -10.44 3.08
C HIS A 44 3.79 -9.09 3.61
N GLU A 45 3.07 -8.57 4.59
CA GLU A 45 3.49 -7.37 5.32
C GLU A 45 4.78 -7.67 6.09
N HIS A 46 5.73 -6.77 5.98
CA HIS A 46 7.00 -6.82 6.70
C HIS A 46 6.93 -5.79 7.81
N GLY A 47 6.97 -6.23 9.06
CA GLY A 47 6.85 -5.36 10.24
C GLY A 47 7.90 -4.25 10.31
N ASP A 48 9.01 -4.39 9.58
CA ASP A 48 10.17 -3.50 9.65
C ASP A 48 10.07 -2.27 8.72
N SER A 49 9.06 -2.21 7.85
CA SER A 49 8.90 -1.12 6.87
C SER A 49 7.46 -0.65 6.66
N GLY A 50 6.52 -1.16 7.45
CA GLY A 50 5.09 -0.89 7.32
C GLY A 50 4.72 0.58 7.37
N VAL A 51 3.66 0.93 6.66
CA VAL A 51 3.08 2.28 6.60
C VAL A 51 1.60 2.20 6.88
N LYS A 52 1.10 3.09 7.74
CA LYS A 52 -0.33 3.23 8.00
C LYS A 52 -0.91 4.37 7.19
N LEU A 53 -1.98 4.07 6.51
CA LEU A 53 -2.74 5.00 5.68
C LEU A 53 -4.12 5.20 6.27
N GLU A 54 -4.58 6.43 6.37
CA GLU A 54 -5.98 6.75 6.61
C GLU A 54 -6.67 6.95 5.26
N VAL A 55 -7.64 6.09 4.97
CA VAL A 55 -8.40 6.07 3.72
C VAL A 55 -9.82 6.51 3.98
N THR A 56 -10.28 7.55 3.29
CA THR A 56 -11.63 8.09 3.48
C THR A 56 -12.68 7.02 3.18
N GLY A 57 -13.51 6.73 4.19
CA GLY A 57 -14.59 5.73 4.10
C GLY A 57 -14.18 4.29 4.41
N GLU A 58 -12.89 3.98 4.49
CA GLU A 58 -12.38 2.64 4.80
C GLU A 58 -11.70 2.57 6.18
N GLY A 59 -11.20 3.72 6.69
CA GLY A 59 -10.46 3.78 7.95
C GLY A 59 -8.95 3.61 7.75
N VAL A 60 -8.28 3.06 8.77
CA VAL A 60 -6.83 2.87 8.73
C VAL A 60 -6.49 1.50 8.15
N ILE A 61 -5.68 1.51 7.08
CA ILE A 61 -5.12 0.31 6.47
C ILE A 61 -3.59 0.31 6.61
N GLU A 62 -2.99 -0.86 6.51
CA GLU A 62 -1.54 -1.02 6.54
C GLU A 62 -1.02 -1.51 5.18
N VAL A 63 0.12 -0.96 4.75
CA VAL A 63 0.83 -1.37 3.54
C VAL A 63 2.29 -1.67 3.88
N CYS A 64 2.93 -2.53 3.10
CA CYS A 64 4.22 -3.11 3.45
C CYS A 64 5.41 -2.13 3.48
N CYS A 65 5.35 -1.00 2.77
CA CYS A 65 6.47 -0.05 2.69
C CYS A 65 6.00 1.33 2.21
N PRO A 66 6.83 2.39 2.39
CA PRO A 66 6.50 3.73 1.92
C PRO A 66 6.24 3.83 0.42
N SER A 67 6.95 3.08 -0.44
CA SER A 67 6.67 3.04 -1.89
C SER A 67 5.24 2.60 -2.19
N CYS A 68 4.74 1.58 -1.49
CA CYS A 68 3.35 1.16 -1.59
C CYS A 68 2.38 2.22 -1.05
N GLY A 69 2.74 2.91 0.04
CA GLY A 69 1.95 4.00 0.60
C GLY A 69 1.75 5.16 -0.37
N PHE A 70 2.83 5.65 -0.95
CA PHE A 70 2.76 6.70 -1.98
C PHE A 70 2.06 6.22 -3.26
N SER A 71 2.23 4.96 -3.65
CA SER A 71 1.51 4.38 -4.80
C SER A 71 0.01 4.26 -4.55
N TYR A 72 -0.43 3.97 -3.33
CA TYR A 72 -1.84 3.96 -2.97
C TYR A 72 -2.46 5.36 -3.09
N GLY A 73 -1.76 6.39 -2.62
CA GLY A 73 -2.19 7.78 -2.71
C GLY A 73 -2.32 8.35 -4.13
N ARG A 74 -1.76 7.67 -5.14
CA ARG A 74 -1.94 8.05 -6.56
C ARG A 74 -3.28 7.61 -7.15
N GLN A 75 -4.06 6.81 -6.45
CA GLN A 75 -5.37 6.39 -6.94
C GLN A 75 -6.36 7.57 -6.86
N PRO A 76 -6.92 8.06 -7.99
CA PRO A 76 -7.67 9.32 -8.01
C PRO A 76 -9.03 9.25 -7.33
N SER A 77 -9.48 8.05 -6.95
CA SER A 77 -10.85 7.82 -6.49
C SER A 77 -11.05 7.98 -4.98
N THR A 78 -9.99 8.02 -4.18
CA THR A 78 -10.14 8.04 -2.72
C THR A 78 -9.04 8.87 -2.07
N PRO A 79 -9.37 9.91 -1.29
CA PRO A 79 -8.38 10.66 -0.52
C PRO A 79 -7.69 9.77 0.51
N VAL A 80 -6.36 9.82 0.50
CA VAL A 80 -5.50 9.02 1.37
C VAL A 80 -4.49 9.91 2.07
N THR A 81 -4.29 9.67 3.36
CA THR A 81 -3.27 10.34 4.16
C THR A 81 -2.33 9.30 4.76
N ILE A 82 -1.03 9.47 4.59
CA ILE A 82 -0.03 8.66 5.30
C ILE A 82 0.04 9.18 6.74
N VAL A 83 -0.37 8.37 7.70
CA VAL A 83 -0.43 8.78 9.12
C VAL A 83 0.76 8.28 9.93
N SER A 84 1.42 7.21 9.49
CA SER A 84 2.61 6.68 10.15
C SER A 84 3.49 5.94 9.17
N VAL A 85 4.80 6.08 9.31
CA VAL A 85 5.83 5.27 8.64
C VAL A 85 6.67 4.55 9.69
N THR A 86 7.34 3.47 9.33
CA THR A 86 8.22 2.74 10.25
C THR A 86 9.66 3.24 10.09
N ASN A 87 10.30 3.61 11.19
CA ASN A 87 11.72 3.96 11.21
C ASN A 87 12.55 2.72 10.90
N HIS A 88 13.34 2.77 9.84
CA HIS A 88 14.14 1.67 9.36
C HIS A 88 15.15 1.13 10.39
N GLU A 89 15.73 1.99 11.23
CA GLU A 89 16.73 1.56 12.22
C GLU A 89 16.11 0.85 13.43
N THR A 90 14.92 1.26 13.83
CA THR A 90 14.37 0.85 15.13
C THR A 90 13.10 0.02 15.04
N GLY A 91 12.48 -0.08 13.85
CA GLY A 91 11.17 -0.70 13.64
C GLY A 91 10.02 0.05 14.33
N LYS A 92 10.24 1.27 14.84
CA LYS A 92 9.21 2.02 15.57
C LYS A 92 8.42 2.96 14.67
N PRO A 93 7.12 3.20 14.97
CA PRO A 93 6.32 4.17 14.24
C PRO A 93 6.91 5.58 14.34
N LEU A 94 6.83 6.32 13.24
CA LEU A 94 7.33 7.68 13.09
C LEU A 94 6.29 8.52 12.34
N ALA A 95 6.11 9.78 12.77
CA ALA A 95 5.28 10.73 12.03
C ALA A 95 5.96 11.07 10.69
N PRO A 96 5.25 10.98 9.56
CA PRO A 96 5.85 11.11 8.23
C PRO A 96 6.51 12.46 7.98
N ASP A 97 5.93 13.55 8.50
CA ASP A 97 6.43 14.92 8.39
C ASP A 97 7.75 15.16 9.12
N ARG A 98 8.09 14.28 10.08
CA ARG A 98 9.34 14.31 10.85
C ARG A 98 10.39 13.35 10.31
N ALA A 99 10.03 12.54 9.33
CA ALA A 99 10.94 11.56 8.74
C ALA A 99 11.83 12.19 7.67
N THR A 100 13.07 11.72 7.60
CA THR A 100 13.93 11.85 6.44
C THR A 100 13.90 10.53 5.67
N PHE A 101 13.69 10.59 4.37
CA PHE A 101 13.59 9.39 3.54
C PHE A 101 14.85 9.22 2.70
N VAL A 102 15.29 7.96 2.53
CA VAL A 102 16.27 7.55 1.52
C VAL A 102 15.52 6.80 0.44
N VAL A 103 15.65 7.27 -0.80
CA VAL A 103 14.95 6.73 -1.98
C VAL A 103 15.93 6.12 -2.94
N GLY A 104 15.69 4.89 -3.39
CA GLY A 104 16.51 4.22 -4.41
C GLY A 104 17.84 3.67 -3.90
N SER A 105 17.93 3.30 -2.62
CA SER A 105 19.06 2.56 -2.09
C SER A 105 19.08 1.11 -2.61
N ASP A 106 20.22 0.42 -2.47
CA ASP A 106 20.37 -1.01 -2.76
C ASP A 106 19.66 -1.92 -1.75
N VAL A 107 19.20 -1.35 -0.63
CA VAL A 107 18.41 -2.05 0.39
C VAL A 107 16.93 -1.93 0.09
N SER A 108 16.26 -3.07 -0.10
CA SER A 108 14.81 -3.13 -0.30
C SER A 108 14.18 -4.17 0.64
N PRO A 109 13.47 -3.75 1.69
CA PRO A 109 12.85 -4.67 2.64
C PRO A 109 11.81 -5.61 2.01
N CYS A 110 11.23 -5.21 0.88
CA CYS A 110 10.14 -5.94 0.23
C CYS A 110 10.59 -6.93 -0.84
N THR A 111 11.87 -6.96 -1.20
CA THR A 111 12.41 -7.81 -2.29
C THR A 111 13.18 -9.01 -1.73
N HIS A 112 12.57 -9.77 -0.81
CA HIS A 112 13.21 -10.96 -0.24
C HIS A 112 13.46 -12.08 -1.24
N ASP A 113 12.65 -12.14 -2.31
CA ASP A 113 12.83 -13.08 -3.42
C ASP A 113 12.89 -12.29 -4.72
N ALA A 114 14.09 -12.05 -5.23
CA ALA A 114 14.26 -11.64 -6.61
C ALA A 114 13.64 -12.72 -7.50
N GLN A 115 12.40 -12.51 -7.94
CA GLN A 115 11.81 -13.39 -8.95
C GLN A 115 12.65 -13.26 -10.21
N GLN A 116 13.47 -14.28 -10.46
CA GLN A 116 14.19 -14.37 -11.70
C GLN A 116 13.20 -14.70 -12.82
N LEU A 117 12.86 -13.69 -13.59
CA LEU A 117 12.16 -13.93 -14.85
C LEU A 117 13.12 -14.68 -15.78
N ARG A 118 12.74 -15.85 -16.28
CA ARG A 118 13.52 -16.56 -17.30
C ARG A 118 12.91 -16.28 -18.66
N ILE A 119 13.68 -15.63 -19.52
CA ILE A 119 13.34 -15.44 -20.93
C ILE A 119 14.29 -16.36 -21.74
N GLU A 120 13.70 -17.28 -22.51
CA GLU A 120 14.45 -18.28 -23.31
C GLU A 120 15.45 -19.14 -22.51
N GLY A 121 15.16 -19.34 -21.21
CA GLY A 121 16.01 -20.15 -20.34
C GLY A 121 17.08 -19.37 -19.58
N GLU A 122 17.36 -18.12 -19.94
CA GLU A 122 18.30 -17.25 -19.23
C GLU A 122 17.60 -16.43 -18.13
N ALA A 123 18.28 -16.28 -16.99
CA ALA A 123 17.79 -15.46 -15.90
C ALA A 123 17.97 -13.97 -16.24
N VAL A 124 16.86 -13.27 -16.38
CA VAL A 124 16.86 -11.81 -16.59
C VAL A 124 16.56 -11.11 -15.27
N PRO A 125 17.37 -10.16 -14.80
CA PRO A 125 17.03 -9.38 -13.63
C PRO A 125 15.76 -8.57 -13.88
N VAL A 126 14.72 -8.82 -13.07
CA VAL A 126 13.49 -8.03 -13.12
C VAL A 126 13.77 -6.69 -12.45
N GLN A 127 13.90 -5.64 -13.24
CA GLN A 127 14.18 -4.30 -12.74
C GLN A 127 12.94 -3.52 -12.29
N TRP A 128 11.73 -4.07 -12.49
CA TRP A 128 10.51 -3.40 -12.03
C TRP A 128 9.83 -4.21 -10.93
N ASP A 129 9.59 -3.58 -9.83
CA ASP A 129 8.86 -4.08 -8.68
C ASP A 129 7.97 -2.96 -8.16
N ARG A 130 6.77 -3.27 -7.67
CA ARG A 130 5.84 -2.28 -7.10
C ARG A 130 6.37 -1.61 -5.83
N CYS A 131 7.35 -2.23 -5.19
CA CYS A 131 8.03 -1.68 -4.02
C CYS A 131 9.31 -0.93 -4.39
N LEU A 132 9.64 -0.80 -5.67
CA LEU A 132 10.77 -0.02 -6.16
C LEU A 132 10.31 1.31 -6.77
N PRO A 133 11.14 2.36 -6.66
CA PRO A 133 12.40 2.37 -5.90
C PRO A 133 12.16 2.13 -4.41
N SER A 134 13.17 1.59 -3.71
CA SER A 134 13.10 1.46 -2.25
C SER A 134 12.92 2.82 -1.60
N VAL A 135 12.07 2.91 -0.60
CA VAL A 135 11.88 4.13 0.20
C VAL A 135 11.93 3.74 1.67
N LEU A 136 12.94 4.23 2.37
CA LEU A 136 13.21 3.94 3.77
C LEU A 136 13.10 5.21 4.59
N ALA A 137 12.43 5.15 5.76
CA ALA A 137 12.22 6.28 6.64
C ALA A 137 13.17 6.25 7.84
N PHE A 138 13.74 7.39 8.18
CA PHE A 138 14.65 7.59 9.31
C PHE A 138 14.12 8.69 10.22
N ALA A 139 14.31 8.55 11.54
CA ALA A 139 13.84 9.53 12.51
C ALA A 139 14.64 10.85 12.47
N ALA A 140 15.84 10.85 11.90
CA ALA A 140 16.69 12.03 11.78
C ALA A 140 17.51 12.01 10.49
N ARG A 141 18.00 13.17 10.10
CA ARG A 141 18.78 13.35 8.88
C ARG A 141 20.14 12.65 8.94
N THR A 142 20.82 12.75 10.09
CA THR A 142 22.18 12.17 10.22
C THR A 142 22.23 10.66 9.97
N PRO A 143 21.39 9.81 10.61
CA PRO A 143 21.38 8.39 10.28
C PRO A 143 20.99 8.11 8.81
N ALA A 144 20.08 8.90 8.23
CA ALA A 144 19.74 8.79 6.83
C ALA A 144 20.94 9.09 5.89
N GLU A 145 21.77 10.09 6.23
CA GLU A 145 22.99 10.44 5.50
C GLU A 145 24.05 9.32 5.60
N VAL A 146 24.22 8.75 6.77
CA VAL A 146 25.14 7.62 6.98
C VAL A 146 24.68 6.42 6.16
N PHE A 147 23.41 6.11 6.21
CA PHE A 147 22.82 5.03 5.41
C PHE A 147 22.98 5.28 3.90
N GLN A 148 22.71 6.50 3.44
CA GLN A 148 22.86 6.90 2.05
C GLN A 148 24.31 6.72 1.55
N GLN A 149 25.30 7.07 2.38
CA GLN A 149 26.73 6.91 2.02
C GLN A 149 27.11 5.43 1.82
N GLN A 150 26.48 4.52 2.56
CA GLN A 150 26.77 3.08 2.50
C GLN A 150 25.96 2.35 1.42
N HIS A 151 24.71 2.77 1.19
CA HIS A 151 23.74 2.04 0.40
C HIS A 151 23.21 2.80 -0.82
N GLY A 152 23.75 4.01 -1.05
CA GLY A 152 23.30 4.86 -2.14
C GLY A 152 21.92 5.45 -1.92
N GLY A 153 21.29 5.91 -3.00
CA GLY A 153 19.97 6.54 -2.98
C GLY A 153 20.05 8.06 -2.81
N THR A 154 18.89 8.67 -2.63
CA THR A 154 18.72 10.13 -2.54
C THR A 154 17.91 10.48 -1.30
N LEU A 155 18.35 11.48 -0.56
CA LEU A 155 17.59 12.03 0.57
C LEU A 155 16.39 12.83 0.07
N ARG A 156 15.23 12.60 0.69
CA ARG A 156 13.98 13.31 0.43
C ARG A 156 13.25 13.62 1.72
N SER A 157 12.50 14.71 1.71
CA SER A 157 11.49 15.00 2.73
C SER A 157 10.16 14.33 2.37
N PHE A 158 9.28 14.22 3.34
CA PHE A 158 7.91 13.75 3.11
C PHE A 158 7.15 14.59 2.09
N TYR A 159 7.32 15.92 2.17
CA TYR A 159 6.66 16.86 1.28
C TYR A 159 7.08 16.66 -0.19
N GLU A 160 8.37 16.50 -0.46
CA GLU A 160 8.89 16.21 -1.81
C GLU A 160 8.30 14.92 -2.38
N LEU A 161 8.22 13.87 -1.57
CA LEU A 161 7.63 12.60 -1.99
C LEU A 161 6.12 12.71 -2.24
N GLN A 162 5.40 13.48 -1.43
CA GLN A 162 3.98 13.75 -1.67
C GLN A 162 3.75 14.51 -2.98
N GLN A 163 4.56 15.53 -3.27
CA GLN A 163 4.48 16.25 -4.54
C GLN A 163 4.72 15.34 -5.74
N GLN A 164 5.79 14.55 -5.70
CA GLN A 164 6.10 13.59 -6.77
C GLN A 164 4.95 12.60 -6.98
N ALA A 165 4.38 12.09 -5.89
CA ALA A 165 3.24 11.20 -5.97
C ALA A 165 1.99 11.88 -6.56
N ALA A 166 1.70 13.13 -6.19
CA ALA A 166 0.58 13.89 -6.72
C ALA A 166 0.71 14.21 -8.21
N GLU A 167 1.93 14.42 -8.68
CA GLU A 167 2.25 14.67 -10.09
C GLU A 167 2.37 13.39 -10.93
N ASN A 168 2.07 12.23 -10.37
CA ASN A 168 2.27 10.91 -10.97
C ASN A 168 3.71 10.66 -11.46
N GLN A 169 4.67 11.39 -10.91
CA GLN A 169 6.07 11.19 -11.22
C GLN A 169 6.60 9.94 -10.50
N PRO A 170 7.52 9.19 -11.14
CA PRO A 170 8.21 8.11 -10.44
C PRO A 170 9.01 8.68 -9.25
N LEU A 171 9.05 7.92 -8.16
CA LEU A 171 9.87 8.28 -7.00
C LEU A 171 11.35 8.06 -7.37
N HIS A 172 12.16 9.09 -7.31
CA HIS A 172 13.60 9.05 -7.59
C HIS A 172 14.39 9.69 -6.46
#